data_def849429739d207101d7650bafdedbf
#
_entry.id   def849429739d207101d7650bafdedbf
#
_cell.length_a   1.000
_cell.length_b   1.000
_cell.length_c   1.000
_cell.angle_alpha   90.00
_cell.angle_beta   90.00
_cell.angle_gamma   90.00
#
_symmetry.space_group_name_H-M   'P 1'
#
loop_
_entity.id
_entity.type
_entity.pdbx_description
1 polymer ?
#
loop_
_entity_poly.entity_id
_entity_poly.type
_entity_poly.pdbx_seq_one_letter_code
_entity_poly.pdbx_strand_id
1 'polypeptide(L)'
;VRSIYDITRMFLENSPLCSEFSAEKREHVSLAAIMHDVGKISIPDAILNKPGRLTPEEFEIMKTHTTQGAQLLERIPQMRELPFFTYACDIAKFHHERWDGRGYPEGRTGDDIPLWAQIVSIADVYDALVSPRCYKKAFSFEKALAMIVGGECGVFNPEILACFQDIEGRLRNIYSSSSEQVHE
;
A
#
# COMPACT_ATOMS: atom_id res chain seq x y z
N VAL A 1 0.48 -10.18 -2.48
CA VAL A 1 -0.05 -9.51 -3.68
C VAL A 1 -1.57 -9.53 -3.69
N ARG A 2 -2.22 -10.68 -3.45
CA ARG A 2 -3.68 -10.77 -3.41
C ARG A 2 -4.28 -9.95 -2.26
N SER A 3 -3.65 -9.97 -1.09
CA SER A 3 -4.12 -9.23 0.08
C SER A 3 -4.23 -7.72 -0.16
N ILE A 4 -3.26 -7.10 -0.85
CA ILE A 4 -3.32 -5.66 -1.15
C ILE A 4 -4.51 -5.32 -2.03
N TYR A 5 -4.82 -6.13 -3.05
CA TYR A 5 -6.02 -5.96 -3.87
C TYR A 5 -7.29 -6.02 -3.01
N ASP A 6 -7.43 -7.09 -2.21
CA ASP A 6 -8.63 -7.33 -1.41
C ASP A 6 -8.82 -6.25 -0.32
N ILE A 7 -7.75 -5.84 0.35
CA ILE A 7 -7.77 -4.76 1.35
C ILE A 7 -8.16 -3.44 0.68
N THR A 8 -7.51 -3.08 -0.42
CA THR A 8 -7.81 -1.84 -1.16
C THR A 8 -9.27 -1.81 -1.59
N ARG A 9 -9.78 -2.92 -2.14
CA ARG A 9 -11.16 -3.04 -2.56
C ARG A 9 -12.13 -2.83 -1.40
N MET A 10 -11.85 -3.42 -0.24
CA MET A 10 -12.70 -3.26 0.94
C MET A 10 -12.77 -1.79 1.42
N PHE A 11 -11.65 -1.06 1.37
CA PHE A 11 -11.66 0.39 1.62
C PHE A 11 -12.52 1.14 0.61
N LEU A 12 -12.35 0.87 -0.68
CA LEU A 12 -13.09 1.54 -1.76
C LEU A 12 -14.60 1.31 -1.68
N GLU A 13 -15.02 0.16 -1.19
CA GLU A 13 -16.43 -0.20 -1.03
C GLU A 13 -17.07 0.39 0.23
N ASN A 14 -16.29 0.76 1.24
CA ASN A 14 -16.78 1.15 2.55
C ASN A 14 -16.42 2.59 2.96
N SER A 15 -15.42 3.20 2.34
CA SER A 15 -15.04 4.58 2.66
C SER A 15 -16.05 5.59 2.11
N PRO A 16 -16.55 6.53 2.92
CA PRO A 16 -17.38 7.63 2.44
C PRO A 16 -16.74 8.46 1.33
N LEU A 17 -15.40 8.59 1.35
CA LEU A 17 -14.62 9.30 0.31
C LEU A 17 -14.73 8.64 -1.07
N CYS A 18 -15.13 7.37 -1.13
CA CYS A 18 -15.25 6.62 -2.37
C CYS A 18 -16.72 6.34 -2.75
N SER A 19 -17.67 6.99 -2.14
CA SER A 19 -19.11 6.79 -2.40
C SER A 19 -19.48 7.03 -3.87
N GLU A 20 -18.85 8.00 -4.52
CA GLU A 20 -19.06 8.35 -5.92
C GLU A 20 -18.25 7.45 -6.90
N PHE A 21 -17.45 6.51 -6.41
CA PHE A 21 -16.69 5.63 -7.29
C PHE A 21 -17.60 4.55 -7.88
N SER A 22 -17.62 4.45 -9.21
CA SER A 22 -18.28 3.35 -9.91
C SER A 22 -17.63 2.00 -9.55
N ALA A 23 -18.35 0.91 -9.75
CA ALA A 23 -17.82 -0.43 -9.57
C ALA A 23 -16.56 -0.68 -10.42
N GLU A 24 -16.57 -0.17 -11.66
CA GLU A 24 -15.45 -0.22 -12.59
C GLU A 24 -14.23 0.54 -12.05
N LYS A 25 -14.41 1.76 -11.55
CA LYS A 25 -13.33 2.54 -10.95
C LYS A 25 -12.73 1.86 -9.73
N ARG A 26 -13.55 1.27 -8.87
CA ARG A 26 -13.08 0.49 -7.71
C ARG A 26 -12.24 -0.71 -8.13
N GLU A 27 -12.66 -1.42 -9.18
CA GLU A 27 -11.90 -2.53 -9.76
C GLU A 27 -10.55 -2.05 -10.30
N HIS A 28 -10.52 -0.97 -11.10
CA HIS A 28 -9.30 -0.41 -11.66
C HIS A 28 -8.30 0.02 -10.58
N VAL A 29 -8.76 0.68 -9.54
CA VAL A 29 -7.89 1.09 -8.41
C VAL A 29 -7.37 -0.14 -7.66
N SER A 30 -8.21 -1.15 -7.44
CA SER A 30 -7.79 -2.38 -6.75
C SER A 30 -6.73 -3.15 -7.54
N LEU A 31 -6.88 -3.24 -8.88
CA LEU A 31 -5.87 -3.82 -9.77
C LEU A 31 -4.57 -3.00 -9.76
N ALA A 32 -4.68 -1.68 -9.81
CA ALA A 32 -3.53 -0.78 -9.75
C ALA A 32 -2.72 -0.93 -8.45
N ALA A 33 -3.39 -1.20 -7.33
CA ALA A 33 -2.74 -1.40 -6.04
C ALA A 33 -1.70 -2.53 -6.04
N ILE A 34 -1.89 -3.56 -6.89
CA ILE A 34 -0.93 -4.68 -7.04
C ILE A 34 0.44 -4.17 -7.51
N MET A 35 0.48 -3.04 -8.20
CA MET A 35 1.68 -2.47 -8.81
C MET A 35 2.47 -1.53 -7.87
N HIS A 36 2.01 -1.29 -6.64
CA HIS A 36 2.64 -0.30 -5.74
C HIS A 36 4.16 -0.47 -5.59
N ASP A 37 4.62 -1.71 -5.52
CA ASP A 37 6.02 -2.09 -5.28
C ASP A 37 6.80 -2.49 -6.54
N VAL A 38 6.26 -2.28 -7.74
CA VAL A 38 6.90 -2.71 -9.00
C VAL A 38 8.32 -2.16 -9.17
N GLY A 39 8.60 -0.99 -8.62
CA GLY A 39 9.93 -0.35 -8.68
C GLY A 39 11.00 -1.05 -7.84
N LYS A 40 10.65 -1.96 -6.96
CA LYS A 40 11.63 -2.75 -6.17
C LYS A 40 12.55 -3.59 -7.05
N ILE A 41 12.14 -3.91 -8.28
CA ILE A 41 13.00 -4.58 -9.26
C ILE A 41 14.27 -3.78 -9.60
N SER A 42 14.25 -2.47 -9.39
CA SER A 42 15.38 -1.58 -9.64
C SER A 42 16.28 -1.36 -8.42
N ILE A 43 15.93 -1.93 -7.27
CA ILE A 43 16.72 -1.80 -6.04
C ILE A 43 17.77 -2.91 -6.00
N PRO A 44 19.04 -2.59 -5.69
CA PRO A 44 20.08 -3.60 -5.57
C PRO A 44 19.74 -4.69 -4.55
N ASP A 45 19.98 -5.94 -4.91
CA ASP A 45 19.67 -7.12 -4.07
C ASP A 45 20.28 -7.03 -2.66
N ALA A 46 21.49 -6.48 -2.56
CA ALA A 46 22.17 -6.29 -1.28
C ALA A 46 21.42 -5.37 -0.31
N ILE A 47 20.62 -4.44 -0.84
CA ILE A 47 19.77 -3.55 -0.04
C ILE A 47 18.39 -4.17 0.15
N LEU A 48 17.79 -4.66 -0.93
CA LEU A 48 16.43 -5.23 -0.92
C LEU A 48 16.31 -6.43 0.03
N ASN A 49 17.34 -7.30 0.04
CA ASN A 49 17.37 -8.54 0.83
C ASN A 49 18.28 -8.47 2.06
N LYS A 50 18.66 -7.26 2.48
CA LYS A 50 19.56 -7.09 3.62
C LYS A 50 18.95 -7.70 4.89
N PRO A 51 19.65 -8.63 5.57
CA PRO A 51 19.22 -9.15 6.86
C PRO A 51 19.50 -8.14 7.97
N GLY A 52 18.55 -7.26 8.25
CA GLY A 52 18.67 -6.25 9.28
C GLY A 52 18.20 -4.86 8.84
N ARG A 53 18.54 -3.85 9.64
CA ARG A 53 18.13 -2.47 9.34
C ARG A 53 19.01 -1.88 8.23
N LEU A 54 18.38 -1.11 7.35
CA LEU A 54 19.09 -0.31 6.35
C LEU A 54 19.81 0.85 7.03
N THR A 55 20.98 1.21 6.50
CA THR A 55 21.61 2.49 6.87
C THR A 55 20.80 3.66 6.30
N PRO A 56 21.03 4.91 6.76
CA PRO A 56 20.36 6.07 6.16
C PRO A 56 20.57 6.15 4.64
N GLU A 57 21.78 5.89 4.17
CA GLU A 57 22.12 5.94 2.73
C GLU A 57 21.41 4.82 1.95
N GLU A 58 21.38 3.61 2.48
CA GLU A 58 20.65 2.49 1.89
C GLU A 58 19.14 2.75 1.88
N PHE A 59 18.62 3.42 2.91
CA PHE A 59 17.21 3.80 2.96
C PHE A 59 16.86 4.84 1.89
N GLU A 60 17.76 5.83 1.63
CA GLU A 60 17.59 6.76 0.50
C GLU A 60 17.49 6.01 -0.84
N ILE A 61 18.33 4.98 -1.05
CA ILE A 61 18.25 4.13 -2.25
C ILE A 61 16.92 3.35 -2.26
N MET A 62 16.52 2.76 -1.14
CA MET A 62 15.25 2.02 -1.04
C MET A 62 14.05 2.91 -1.42
N LYS A 63 14.00 4.18 -0.97
CA LYS A 63 12.92 5.11 -1.30
C LYS A 63 12.74 5.33 -2.80
N THR A 64 13.80 5.18 -3.59
CA THR A 64 13.73 5.38 -5.04
C THR A 64 12.82 4.39 -5.76
N HIS A 65 12.43 3.26 -5.12
CA HIS A 65 11.51 2.31 -5.76
C HIS A 65 10.18 2.97 -6.15
N THR A 66 9.76 4.01 -5.42
CA THR A 66 8.52 4.75 -5.71
C THR A 66 8.58 5.47 -7.05
N THR A 67 9.59 6.31 -7.24
CA THR A 67 9.78 7.06 -8.50
C THR A 67 10.18 6.17 -9.66
N GLN A 68 11.04 5.19 -9.41
CA GLN A 68 11.46 4.22 -10.43
C GLN A 68 10.30 3.31 -10.86
N GLY A 69 9.39 2.96 -9.93
CA GLY A 69 8.18 2.20 -10.23
C GLY A 69 7.26 2.93 -11.20
N ALA A 70 6.94 4.19 -10.92
CA ALA A 70 6.15 5.02 -11.82
C ALA A 70 6.82 5.16 -13.19
N GLN A 71 8.11 5.47 -13.23
CA GLN A 71 8.88 5.58 -14.49
C GLN A 71 8.91 4.27 -15.28
N LEU A 72 9.00 3.13 -14.62
CA LEU A 72 8.97 1.82 -15.27
C LEU A 72 7.62 1.59 -15.97
N LEU A 73 6.51 1.87 -15.28
CA LEU A 73 5.17 1.75 -15.85
C LEU A 73 4.98 2.68 -17.05
N GLU A 74 5.47 3.92 -16.95
CA GLU A 74 5.40 4.92 -18.03
C GLU A 74 6.20 4.52 -19.30
N ARG A 75 7.26 3.73 -19.14
CA ARG A 75 8.10 3.29 -20.25
C ARG A 75 7.54 2.10 -21.02
N ILE A 76 6.53 1.42 -20.49
CA ILE A 76 5.90 0.27 -21.15
C ILE A 76 4.69 0.76 -21.95
N PRO A 77 4.76 0.79 -23.31
CA PRO A 77 3.67 1.35 -24.12
C PRO A 77 2.32 0.67 -23.85
N GLN A 78 2.31 -0.66 -23.70
CA GLN A 78 1.11 -1.45 -23.45
C GLN A 78 0.43 -1.10 -22.13
N MET A 79 1.19 -0.66 -21.11
CA MET A 79 0.63 -0.23 -19.84
C MET A 79 -0.20 1.03 -19.97
N ARG A 80 0.19 1.95 -20.87
CA ARG A 80 -0.53 3.22 -21.09
C ARG A 80 -1.94 3.03 -21.65
N GLU A 81 -2.21 1.89 -22.28
CA GLU A 81 -3.51 1.55 -22.84
C GLU A 81 -4.46 0.94 -21.80
N LEU A 82 -3.94 0.59 -20.64
CA LEU A 82 -4.75 -0.04 -19.58
C LEU A 82 -5.57 1.02 -18.82
N PRO A 83 -6.85 0.74 -18.53
CA PRO A 83 -7.74 1.70 -17.88
C PRO A 83 -7.31 2.07 -16.44
N PHE A 84 -6.45 1.28 -15.82
CA PHE A 84 -5.91 1.54 -14.48
C PHE A 84 -4.50 2.15 -14.49
N PHE A 85 -3.96 2.53 -15.64
CA PHE A 85 -2.58 3.01 -15.78
C PHE A 85 -2.28 4.23 -14.90
N THR A 86 -3.13 5.25 -14.94
CA THR A 86 -2.93 6.48 -14.13
C THR A 86 -2.92 6.15 -12.64
N TYR A 87 -3.86 5.30 -12.19
CA TYR A 87 -3.90 4.86 -10.79
C TYR A 87 -2.64 4.09 -10.40
N ALA A 88 -2.14 3.23 -11.29
CA ALA A 88 -0.93 2.44 -11.04
C ALA A 88 0.31 3.33 -10.90
N CYS A 89 0.49 4.33 -11.76
CA CYS A 89 1.59 5.30 -11.67
C CYS A 89 1.53 6.12 -10.37
N ASP A 90 0.35 6.65 -10.04
CA ASP A 90 0.15 7.41 -8.80
C ASP A 90 0.41 6.57 -7.56
N ILE A 91 -0.13 5.35 -7.52
CA ILE A 91 0.04 4.43 -6.39
C ILE A 91 1.52 4.04 -6.25
N ALA A 92 2.18 3.65 -7.33
CA ALA A 92 3.60 3.31 -7.29
C ALA A 92 4.43 4.47 -6.75
N LYS A 93 4.13 5.70 -7.16
CA LYS A 93 4.88 6.88 -6.74
C LYS A 93 4.56 7.36 -5.33
N PHE A 94 3.28 7.32 -4.91
CA PHE A 94 2.81 8.08 -3.74
C PHE A 94 2.32 7.23 -2.56
N HIS A 95 2.35 5.90 -2.61
CA HIS A 95 1.87 5.07 -1.50
C HIS A 95 2.67 5.19 -0.20
N HIS A 96 3.87 5.78 -0.25
CA HIS A 96 4.67 6.12 0.93
C HIS A 96 4.57 7.58 1.37
N GLU A 97 3.74 8.39 0.71
CA GLU A 97 3.39 9.71 1.24
C GLU A 97 2.56 9.55 2.53
N ARG A 98 2.62 10.55 3.38
CA ARG A 98 1.89 10.60 4.64
C ARG A 98 1.10 11.91 4.74
N TRP A 99 -0.06 11.85 5.37
CA TRP A 99 -0.99 12.96 5.49
C TRP A 99 -0.36 14.26 6.01
N ASP A 100 0.62 14.14 6.89
CA ASP A 100 1.35 15.25 7.50
C ASP A 100 2.58 15.74 6.69
N GLY A 101 2.83 15.18 5.51
CA GLY A 101 3.95 15.54 4.65
C GLY A 101 5.29 14.94 5.03
N ARG A 102 5.34 14.05 6.02
CA ARG A 102 6.57 13.35 6.45
C ARG A 102 6.87 12.08 5.66
N GLY A 103 6.10 11.82 4.62
CA GLY A 103 6.31 10.72 3.70
C GLY A 103 7.31 11.05 2.60
N TYR A 104 7.34 10.22 1.59
CA TYR A 104 8.18 10.37 0.41
C TYR A 104 7.45 9.86 -0.85
N PRO A 105 7.87 10.22 -2.07
CA PRO A 105 9.12 10.89 -2.46
C PRO A 105 9.09 12.42 -2.44
N GLU A 106 7.93 13.05 -2.42
CA GLU A 106 7.77 14.50 -2.60
C GLU A 106 7.40 15.23 -1.32
N GLY A 107 6.99 14.53 -0.26
CA GLY A 107 6.52 15.12 0.98
C GLY A 107 5.17 15.84 0.82
N ARG A 108 4.28 15.29 0.00
CA ARG A 108 2.92 15.82 -0.20
C ARG A 108 2.12 15.74 1.08
N THR A 109 1.18 16.67 1.24
CA THR A 109 0.31 16.78 2.41
C THR A 109 -1.16 16.70 2.04
N GLY A 110 -1.96 16.10 2.91
CA GLY A 110 -3.40 16.13 2.79
C GLY A 110 -3.91 15.67 1.42
N ASP A 111 -4.81 16.45 0.86
CA ASP A 111 -5.47 16.15 -0.42
C ASP A 111 -4.57 16.28 -1.66
N ASP A 112 -3.35 16.79 -1.52
CA ASP A 112 -2.35 16.75 -2.59
C ASP A 112 -1.87 15.32 -2.88
N ILE A 113 -2.11 14.38 -1.96
CA ILE A 113 -1.85 12.96 -2.14
C ILE A 113 -3.08 12.35 -2.84
N PRO A 114 -2.93 11.68 -4.00
CA PRO A 114 -4.06 11.01 -4.64
C PRO A 114 -4.78 10.05 -3.68
N LEU A 115 -6.12 10.13 -3.64
CA LEU A 115 -6.92 9.35 -2.68
C LEU A 115 -6.63 7.85 -2.73
N TRP A 116 -6.46 7.28 -3.94
CA TRP A 116 -6.11 5.88 -4.11
C TRP A 116 -4.73 5.52 -3.56
N ALA A 117 -3.76 6.45 -3.63
CA ALA A 117 -2.45 6.26 -3.00
C ALA A 117 -2.55 6.32 -1.46
N GLN A 118 -3.42 7.18 -0.90
CA GLN A 118 -3.68 7.22 0.54
C GLN A 118 -4.27 5.89 1.05
N ILE A 119 -5.20 5.31 0.30
CA ILE A 119 -5.82 4.01 0.63
C ILE A 119 -4.78 2.89 0.57
N VAL A 120 -3.98 2.82 -0.49
CA VAL A 120 -2.95 1.78 -0.63
C VAL A 120 -1.86 1.94 0.43
N SER A 121 -1.56 3.18 0.86
CA SER A 121 -0.61 3.45 1.94
C SER A 121 -0.97 2.74 3.24
N ILE A 122 -2.22 2.83 3.69
CA ILE A 122 -2.67 2.14 4.91
C ILE A 122 -2.82 0.63 4.68
N ALA A 123 -3.24 0.22 3.50
CA ALA A 123 -3.35 -1.19 3.12
C ALA A 123 -1.99 -1.90 3.16
N ASP A 124 -0.95 -1.27 2.59
CA ASP A 124 0.42 -1.80 2.59
C ASP A 124 0.99 -1.90 4.00
N VAL A 125 0.80 -0.87 4.82
CA VAL A 125 1.24 -0.89 6.23
C VAL A 125 0.55 -2.01 6.99
N TYR A 126 -0.76 -2.17 6.86
CA TYR A 126 -1.49 -3.23 7.54
C TYR A 126 -1.01 -4.61 7.11
N ASP A 127 -0.92 -4.87 5.80
CA ASP A 127 -0.41 -6.14 5.28
C ASP A 127 1.01 -6.43 5.77
N ALA A 128 1.88 -5.42 5.78
CA ALA A 128 3.25 -5.55 6.27
C ALA A 128 3.35 -5.88 7.76
N LEU A 129 2.39 -5.48 8.57
CA LEU A 129 2.36 -5.75 10.01
C LEU A 129 1.83 -7.16 10.32
N VAL A 130 0.77 -7.59 9.63
CA VAL A 130 0.07 -8.85 9.93
C VAL A 130 0.57 -10.06 9.13
N SER A 131 1.38 -9.82 8.07
CA SER A 131 1.98 -10.89 7.28
C SER A 131 3.37 -11.27 7.81
N PRO A 132 3.70 -12.57 7.91
CA PRO A 132 5.05 -13.00 8.28
C PRO A 132 6.03 -12.64 7.17
N ARG A 133 7.21 -12.15 7.52
CA ARG A 133 8.32 -11.89 6.61
C ARG A 133 9.55 -12.69 7.06
N CYS A 134 10.49 -12.94 6.15
CA CYS A 134 11.69 -13.76 6.41
C CYS A 134 12.44 -13.39 7.69
N TYR A 135 12.37 -12.13 8.10
CA TYR A 135 13.12 -11.57 9.24
C TYR A 135 12.22 -11.02 10.36
N LYS A 136 10.89 -11.16 10.26
CA LYS A 136 9.97 -10.58 11.24
C LYS A 136 8.73 -11.46 11.40
N LYS A 137 8.43 -11.84 12.66
CA LYS A 137 7.14 -12.45 12.99
C LYS A 137 6.02 -11.44 12.76
N ALA A 138 4.88 -11.93 12.26
CA ALA A 138 3.67 -11.12 12.16
C ALA A 138 3.26 -10.59 13.53
N PHE A 139 2.78 -9.37 13.59
CA PHE A 139 2.05 -8.88 14.77
C PHE A 139 0.65 -9.47 14.79
N SER A 140 0.03 -9.51 15.97
CA SER A 140 -1.40 -9.79 16.05
C SER A 140 -2.20 -8.67 15.39
N PHE A 141 -3.42 -8.96 14.96
CA PHE A 141 -4.30 -7.97 14.36
C PHE A 141 -4.58 -6.81 15.31
N GLU A 142 -4.78 -7.09 16.61
CA GLU A 142 -4.97 -6.09 17.65
C GLU A 142 -3.76 -5.16 17.78
N LYS A 143 -2.56 -5.72 17.73
CA LYS A 143 -1.33 -4.94 17.82
C LYS A 143 -1.15 -4.07 16.58
N ALA A 144 -1.39 -4.62 15.38
CA ALA A 144 -1.31 -3.88 14.13
C ALA A 144 -2.30 -2.70 14.10
N LEU A 145 -3.55 -2.95 14.52
CA LEU A 145 -4.57 -1.90 14.66
C LEU A 145 -4.10 -0.78 15.59
N ALA A 146 -3.63 -1.15 16.79
CA ALA A 146 -3.14 -0.17 17.78
C ALA A 146 -1.96 0.67 17.25
N MET A 147 -1.03 0.05 16.53
CA MET A 147 0.13 0.76 15.94
C MET A 147 -0.29 1.76 14.87
N ILE A 148 -1.23 1.38 14.00
CA ILE A 148 -1.72 2.25 12.91
C ILE A 148 -2.50 3.42 13.50
N VAL A 149 -3.45 3.15 14.39
CA VAL A 149 -4.27 4.19 15.05
C VAL A 149 -3.44 5.10 15.94
N GLY A 150 -2.44 4.55 16.62
CA GLY A 150 -1.51 5.27 17.48
C GLY A 150 -0.47 6.13 16.73
N GLY A 151 -0.43 6.05 15.40
CA GLY A 151 0.49 6.85 14.59
C GLY A 151 1.94 6.33 14.55
N GLU A 152 2.21 5.13 15.04
CA GLU A 152 3.56 4.52 15.00
C GLU A 152 4.03 4.25 13.56
N CYS A 153 3.09 4.13 12.62
CA CYS A 153 3.36 3.85 11.20
C CYS A 153 3.25 5.10 10.30
N GLY A 154 3.18 6.29 10.88
CA GLY A 154 2.93 7.55 10.21
C GLY A 154 1.48 8.03 10.35
N VAL A 155 1.21 9.22 9.85
CA VAL A 155 -0.10 9.88 9.92
C VAL A 155 -0.87 9.60 8.64
N PHE A 156 -2.10 9.10 8.79
CA PHE A 156 -3.02 8.83 7.69
C PHE A 156 -4.17 9.84 7.68
N ASN A 157 -4.86 9.95 6.55
CA ASN A 157 -6.09 10.72 6.44
C ASN A 157 -7.09 10.26 7.52
N PRO A 158 -7.62 11.17 8.35
CA PRO A 158 -8.53 10.82 9.44
C PRO A 158 -9.77 10.03 9.01
N GLU A 159 -10.33 10.33 7.84
CA GLU A 159 -11.50 9.62 7.32
C GLU A 159 -11.14 8.19 6.85
N ILE A 160 -9.96 8.01 6.25
CA ILE A 160 -9.46 6.67 5.89
C ILE A 160 -9.16 5.87 7.15
N LEU A 161 -8.57 6.51 8.17
CA LEU A 161 -8.27 5.86 9.44
C LEU A 161 -9.55 5.42 10.17
N ALA A 162 -10.60 6.25 10.17
CA ALA A 162 -11.90 5.89 10.71
C ALA A 162 -12.52 4.71 9.94
N CYS A 163 -12.48 4.72 8.62
CA CYS A 163 -12.92 3.59 7.79
C CYS A 163 -12.14 2.32 8.12
N PHE A 164 -10.81 2.43 8.30
CA PHE A 164 -9.97 1.29 8.68
C PHE A 164 -10.43 0.66 9.99
N GLN A 165 -10.70 1.47 11.01
CA GLN A 165 -11.20 0.99 12.29
C GLN A 165 -12.55 0.25 12.16
N ASP A 166 -13.43 0.75 11.29
CA ASP A 166 -14.74 0.14 11.05
C ASP A 166 -14.66 -1.20 10.31
N ILE A 167 -13.74 -1.35 9.36
CA ILE A 167 -13.63 -2.55 8.52
C ILE A 167 -12.59 -3.56 9.00
N GLU A 168 -11.75 -3.22 9.99
CA GLU A 168 -10.61 -4.03 10.41
C GLU A 168 -11.00 -5.46 10.77
N GLY A 169 -12.12 -5.64 11.48
CA GLY A 169 -12.63 -6.97 11.81
C GLY A 169 -12.91 -7.84 10.57
N ARG A 170 -13.33 -7.24 9.46
CA ARG A 170 -13.54 -7.94 8.18
C ARG A 170 -12.23 -8.18 7.41
N LEU A 171 -11.26 -7.27 7.56
CA LEU A 171 -9.94 -7.42 6.94
C LEU A 171 -9.24 -8.69 7.42
N ARG A 172 -9.44 -9.10 8.67
CA ARG A 172 -8.87 -10.34 9.23
C ARG A 172 -9.27 -11.58 8.43
N ASN A 173 -10.48 -11.59 7.86
CA ASN A 173 -10.98 -12.73 7.07
C ASN A 173 -10.16 -12.97 5.80
N ILE A 174 -9.52 -11.93 5.24
CA ILE A 174 -8.63 -12.04 4.07
C ILE A 174 -7.47 -13.01 4.35
N TYR A 175 -6.96 -13.00 5.60
CA TYR A 175 -5.83 -13.83 6.01
C TYR A 175 -6.26 -15.24 6.48
N SER A 176 -7.48 -15.39 6.99
CA SER A 176 -8.03 -16.68 7.44
C SER A 176 -8.31 -17.62 6.25
N SER A 177 -8.79 -17.08 5.13
CA SER A 177 -9.08 -17.84 3.91
C SER A 177 -7.82 -18.38 3.21
N SER A 178 -6.65 -17.81 3.50
CA SER A 178 -5.36 -18.24 2.92
C SER A 178 -4.73 -19.44 3.63
N SER A 179 -5.16 -19.74 4.85
CA SER A 179 -4.64 -20.86 5.66
C SER A 179 -5.27 -22.23 5.30
N GLU A 180 -6.42 -22.23 4.64
CA GLU A 180 -7.13 -23.47 4.27
C GLU A 180 -6.67 -24.06 2.93
N GLN A 181 -5.90 -23.34 2.12
CA GLN A 181 -5.42 -23.81 0.80
C GLN A 181 -4.04 -24.46 0.80
N VAL A 182 -3.40 -24.67 1.95
CA VAL A 182 -2.04 -25.26 2.06
C VAL A 182 -2.08 -26.73 2.52
N HIS A 183 -3.24 -27.34 2.65
CA HIS A 183 -3.41 -28.74 3.06
C HIS A 183 -4.25 -29.56 2.06
N GLU A 184 -3.88 -29.53 0.76
CA GLU A 184 -4.23 -30.59 -0.20
C GLU A 184 -3.03 -30.94 -1.07
#